data_e1949d62293a1de08a931c6d245f5430
#
_entry.id   e1949d62293a1de08a931c6d245f5430
#
_cell.length_a   1.000
_cell.length_b   1.000
_cell.length_c   1.000
_cell.angle_alpha   90.00
_cell.angle_beta   90.00
_cell.angle_gamma   90.00
#
_symmetry.space_group_name_H-M   'P 1'
#
loop_
_entity.id
_entity.type
_entity.pdbx_description
1 polymer ?
#
loop_
_entity_poly.entity_id
_entity_poly.type
_entity_poly.pdbx_seq_one_letter_code
_entity_poly.pdbx_strand_id
1 'polypeptide(L)'
;MYDDHVSGHACQEELKIMMSITKPKYFIPVHGEQKHLRKNAGLAKSVGIPPQNILIADNGKEVELTEDKIRISGDVPAGMVFVDGSGVGDVGSVVLRDRKRLAEDGLIIIVATIDKETGDVLSGPEVISRGFVYVRESEQLIDKARRLCDSVIADCMFERVHDWTTVKNRLRDEVSHLMYHETKRSPMILPVIMEI
;
A
#
# COMPACT_ATOMS: atom_id res chain seq x y z
N MET A 1 -3.95 22.51 -22.87
CA MET A 1 -4.02 21.09 -22.55
C MET A 1 -5.34 20.61 -23.13
N TYR A 2 -5.33 19.83 -24.19
CA TYR A 2 -6.56 19.30 -24.76
C TYR A 2 -7.03 18.18 -23.84
N ASP A 3 -8.29 18.24 -23.40
CA ASP A 3 -8.93 17.16 -22.67
C ASP A 3 -9.23 16.03 -23.68
N ASP A 4 -8.31 15.10 -23.81
CA ASP A 4 -8.45 13.96 -24.72
C ASP A 4 -9.43 12.89 -24.20
N HIS A 5 -10.04 13.13 -23.02
CA HIS A 5 -11.00 12.21 -22.41
C HIS A 5 -12.38 12.83 -22.32
N VAL A 6 -13.36 12.17 -22.93
CA VAL A 6 -14.79 12.45 -22.73
C VAL A 6 -15.36 11.31 -21.90
N SER A 7 -15.95 11.64 -20.76
CA SER A 7 -16.60 10.63 -19.91
C SER A 7 -17.73 9.93 -20.66
N GLY A 8 -17.71 8.60 -20.67
CA GLY A 8 -18.82 7.78 -21.18
C GLY A 8 -19.99 7.65 -20.20
N HIS A 9 -19.87 8.21 -18.99
CA HIS A 9 -20.93 8.18 -18.00
C HIS A 9 -21.95 9.28 -18.27
N ALA A 10 -23.24 8.93 -18.12
CA ALA A 10 -24.35 9.87 -18.29
C ALA A 10 -24.29 11.01 -17.24
N CYS A 11 -24.66 12.21 -17.65
CA CYS A 11 -24.82 13.33 -16.74
C CYS A 11 -26.13 13.22 -15.92
N GLN A 12 -26.28 14.10 -14.92
CA GLN A 12 -27.42 14.08 -14.00
C GLN A 12 -28.77 14.10 -14.70
N GLU A 13 -28.93 14.91 -15.72
CA GLU A 13 -30.21 15.07 -16.42
C GLU A 13 -30.51 13.86 -17.30
N GLU A 14 -29.50 13.26 -17.93
CA GLU A 14 -29.64 12.03 -18.70
C GLU A 14 -30.09 10.86 -17.82
N LEU A 15 -29.51 10.73 -16.60
CA LEU A 15 -29.94 9.72 -15.62
C LEU A 15 -31.41 9.91 -15.21
N LYS A 16 -31.86 11.16 -14.99
CA LYS A 16 -33.26 11.46 -14.68
C LYS A 16 -34.17 11.11 -15.84
N ILE A 17 -33.77 11.39 -17.08
CA ILE A 17 -34.53 11.04 -18.29
C ILE A 17 -34.71 9.53 -18.35
N MET A 18 -33.64 8.75 -18.18
CA MET A 18 -33.72 7.29 -18.19
C MET A 18 -34.68 6.74 -17.14
N MET A 19 -34.59 7.24 -15.88
CA MET A 19 -35.51 6.83 -14.81
C MET A 19 -36.97 7.21 -15.11
N SER A 20 -37.18 8.39 -15.72
CA SER A 20 -38.52 8.87 -16.07
C SER A 20 -39.15 8.08 -17.21
N ILE A 21 -38.34 7.60 -18.17
CA ILE A 21 -38.81 6.75 -19.27
C ILE A 21 -39.11 5.34 -18.78
N THR A 22 -38.18 4.73 -18.02
CA THR A 22 -38.26 3.34 -17.57
C THR A 22 -39.24 3.13 -16.41
N LYS A 23 -39.49 4.18 -15.62
CA LYS A 23 -40.36 4.22 -14.43
C LYS A 23 -40.17 2.98 -13.54
N PRO A 24 -38.93 2.71 -13.07
CA PRO A 24 -38.66 1.51 -12.31
C PRO A 24 -39.39 1.52 -10.97
N LYS A 25 -39.95 0.39 -10.56
CA LYS A 25 -40.53 0.21 -9.22
C LYS A 25 -39.44 0.26 -8.15
N TYR A 26 -38.26 -0.34 -8.42
CA TYR A 26 -37.12 -0.39 -7.53
C TYR A 26 -35.87 0.16 -8.22
N PHE A 27 -34.97 0.71 -7.42
CA PHE A 27 -33.74 1.29 -7.93
C PHE A 27 -32.54 0.88 -7.08
N ILE A 28 -31.49 0.35 -7.74
CA ILE A 28 -30.23 -0.01 -7.13
C ILE A 28 -29.12 0.70 -7.91
N PRO A 29 -28.50 1.76 -7.37
CA PRO A 29 -27.34 2.37 -8.01
C PRO A 29 -26.15 1.41 -7.90
N VAL A 30 -25.45 1.21 -9.01
CA VAL A 30 -24.25 0.38 -9.09
C VAL A 30 -23.10 1.15 -9.73
N HIS A 31 -21.89 0.67 -9.54
CA HIS A 31 -20.66 1.24 -10.10
C HIS A 31 -20.29 2.60 -9.52
N GLY A 32 -19.09 2.69 -8.95
CA GLY A 32 -18.52 3.89 -8.35
C GLY A 32 -18.40 3.80 -6.83
N GLU A 33 -17.95 4.92 -6.24
CA GLU A 33 -17.77 5.03 -4.79
C GLU A 33 -19.12 5.33 -4.10
N GLN A 34 -19.17 5.16 -2.78
CA GLN A 34 -20.36 5.43 -1.96
C GLN A 34 -20.96 6.83 -2.20
N LYS A 35 -20.11 7.84 -2.45
CA LYS A 35 -20.59 9.21 -2.76
C LYS A 35 -21.40 9.27 -4.07
N HIS A 36 -20.98 8.49 -5.10
CA HIS A 36 -21.66 8.42 -6.39
C HIS A 36 -22.99 7.68 -6.25
N LEU A 37 -23.00 6.54 -5.54
CA LEU A 37 -24.20 5.76 -5.28
C LEU A 37 -25.26 6.58 -4.55
N ARG A 38 -24.86 7.32 -3.50
CA ARG A 38 -25.77 8.20 -2.73
C ARG A 38 -26.32 9.35 -3.57
N LYS A 39 -25.48 9.98 -4.41
CA LYS A 39 -25.95 11.03 -5.33
C LYS A 39 -26.95 10.47 -6.34
N ASN A 40 -26.66 9.33 -6.93
CA ASN A 40 -27.57 8.68 -7.90
C ASN A 40 -28.90 8.26 -7.25
N ALA A 41 -28.88 7.73 -6.01
CA ALA A 41 -30.07 7.47 -5.22
C ALA A 41 -30.88 8.76 -4.94
N GLY A 42 -30.20 9.89 -4.75
CA GLY A 42 -30.83 11.22 -4.62
C GLY A 42 -31.57 11.66 -5.89
N LEU A 43 -30.98 11.38 -7.07
CA LEU A 43 -31.64 11.63 -8.36
C LEU A 43 -32.89 10.76 -8.51
N ALA A 44 -32.82 9.48 -8.15
CA ALA A 44 -33.96 8.58 -8.18
C ALA A 44 -35.13 9.09 -7.32
N LYS A 45 -34.84 9.61 -6.11
CA LYS A 45 -35.85 10.29 -5.27
C LYS A 45 -36.45 11.52 -5.94
N SER A 46 -35.62 12.32 -6.62
CA SER A 46 -36.07 13.57 -7.25
C SER A 46 -37.02 13.34 -8.44
N VAL A 47 -36.97 12.17 -9.08
CA VAL A 47 -37.88 11.78 -10.15
C VAL A 47 -39.06 10.94 -9.66
N GLY A 48 -39.26 10.84 -8.33
CA GLY A 48 -40.47 10.27 -7.72
C GLY A 48 -40.37 8.80 -7.32
N ILE A 49 -39.19 8.17 -7.37
CA ILE A 49 -39.00 6.79 -6.85
C ILE A 49 -39.08 6.85 -5.31
N PRO A 50 -39.97 6.07 -4.67
CA PRO A 50 -40.12 6.09 -3.21
C PRO A 50 -38.83 5.68 -2.50
N PRO A 51 -38.44 6.34 -1.40
CA PRO A 51 -37.17 6.03 -0.69
C PRO A 51 -37.03 4.56 -0.27
N GLN A 52 -38.13 3.92 0.12
CA GLN A 52 -38.17 2.50 0.50
C GLN A 52 -37.90 1.55 -0.67
N ASN A 53 -38.02 2.03 -1.90
CA ASN A 53 -37.75 1.27 -3.12
C ASN A 53 -36.34 1.53 -3.69
N ILE A 54 -35.52 2.30 -2.97
CA ILE A 54 -34.15 2.61 -3.36
C ILE A 54 -33.20 1.90 -2.40
N LEU A 55 -32.39 0.99 -2.90
CA LEU A 55 -31.43 0.22 -2.10
C LEU A 55 -30.00 0.51 -2.55
N ILE A 56 -29.15 0.97 -1.64
CA ILE A 56 -27.71 1.03 -1.85
C ILE A 56 -27.10 -0.19 -1.16
N ALA A 57 -26.44 -1.06 -1.93
CA ALA A 57 -25.80 -2.27 -1.43
C ALA A 57 -24.30 -2.20 -1.65
N ASP A 58 -23.53 -2.66 -0.66
CA ASP A 58 -22.09 -2.87 -0.78
C ASP A 58 -21.80 -4.17 -1.55
N ASN A 59 -20.57 -4.32 -2.05
CA ASN A 59 -20.12 -5.54 -2.67
C ASN A 59 -20.28 -6.72 -1.71
N GLY A 60 -20.76 -7.85 -2.22
CA GLY A 60 -21.01 -9.05 -1.42
C GLY A 60 -22.36 -9.11 -0.72
N LYS A 61 -23.19 -8.07 -0.84
CA LYS A 61 -24.57 -8.13 -0.34
C LYS A 61 -25.47 -8.87 -1.33
N GLU A 62 -26.18 -9.86 -0.84
CA GLU A 62 -27.23 -10.54 -1.58
C GLU A 62 -28.51 -9.72 -1.51
N VAL A 63 -29.10 -9.39 -2.66
CA VAL A 63 -30.31 -8.58 -2.76
C VAL A 63 -31.47 -9.45 -3.20
N GLU A 64 -32.47 -9.58 -2.35
CA GLU A 64 -33.74 -10.21 -2.67
C GLU A 64 -34.71 -9.18 -3.26
N LEU A 65 -35.20 -9.45 -4.45
CA LEU A 65 -36.19 -8.64 -5.14
C LEU A 65 -37.46 -9.46 -5.37
N THR A 66 -38.58 -8.98 -4.85
CA THR A 66 -39.91 -9.55 -5.07
C THR A 66 -40.83 -8.51 -5.68
N GLU A 67 -42.07 -8.91 -6.01
CA GLU A 67 -43.05 -7.96 -6.51
C GLU A 67 -43.31 -6.81 -5.52
N ASP A 68 -43.24 -7.09 -4.19
CA ASP A 68 -43.66 -6.14 -3.15
C ASP A 68 -42.53 -5.45 -2.42
N LYS A 69 -41.31 -6.01 -2.47
CA LYS A 69 -40.19 -5.48 -1.66
C LYS A 69 -38.81 -5.72 -2.30
N ILE A 70 -37.89 -4.87 -1.90
CA ILE A 70 -36.45 -5.03 -2.12
C ILE A 70 -35.74 -5.00 -0.77
N ARG A 71 -34.81 -5.93 -0.52
CA ARG A 71 -34.05 -5.98 0.72
C ARG A 71 -32.71 -6.70 0.55
N ILE A 72 -31.79 -6.45 1.50
CA ILE A 72 -30.61 -7.29 1.68
C ILE A 72 -31.06 -8.56 2.41
N SER A 73 -30.79 -9.73 1.84
CA SER A 73 -31.18 -11.05 2.36
C SER A 73 -30.02 -11.82 2.96
N GLY A 74 -28.79 -11.51 2.56
CA GLY A 74 -27.60 -12.22 3.01
C GLY A 74 -26.31 -11.58 2.53
N ASP A 75 -25.22 -12.31 2.76
CA ASP A 75 -23.87 -11.95 2.35
C ASP A 75 -23.21 -13.11 1.59
N VAL A 76 -22.48 -12.77 0.54
CA VAL A 76 -21.59 -13.71 -0.16
C VAL A 76 -20.16 -13.24 -0.05
N PRO A 77 -19.17 -14.13 -0.06
CA PRO A 77 -17.77 -13.74 -0.05
C PRO A 77 -17.48 -12.75 -1.18
N ALA A 78 -17.03 -11.56 -0.81
CA ALA A 78 -16.63 -10.51 -1.73
C ALA A 78 -15.38 -9.83 -1.19
N GLY A 79 -14.40 -9.62 -2.06
CA GLY A 79 -13.15 -9.00 -1.69
C GLY A 79 -12.27 -8.76 -2.90
N MET A 80 -11.14 -8.14 -2.67
CA MET A 80 -10.12 -7.98 -3.70
C MET A 80 -9.34 -9.29 -3.82
N VAL A 81 -9.27 -9.81 -5.03
CA VAL A 81 -8.37 -10.90 -5.40
C VAL A 81 -7.24 -10.29 -6.21
N PHE A 82 -6.02 -10.34 -5.68
CA PHE A 82 -4.86 -9.84 -6.38
C PHE A 82 -4.36 -10.87 -7.38
N VAL A 83 -4.03 -10.40 -8.58
CA VAL A 83 -3.40 -11.21 -9.63
C VAL A 83 -2.00 -10.66 -9.88
N ASP A 84 -0.99 -11.54 -9.81
CA ASP A 84 0.42 -11.20 -10.02
C ASP A 84 1.06 -12.25 -10.92
N GLY A 85 1.33 -11.86 -12.16
CA GLY A 85 1.77 -12.83 -13.19
C GLY A 85 0.75 -13.94 -13.39
N SER A 86 1.16 -15.18 -13.15
CA SER A 86 0.29 -16.37 -13.20
C SER A 86 -0.38 -16.71 -11.86
N GLY A 87 0.00 -16.02 -10.79
CA GLY A 87 -0.56 -16.24 -9.44
C GLY A 87 -1.88 -15.51 -9.24
N VAL A 88 -2.86 -16.18 -8.65
CA VAL A 88 -4.18 -15.60 -8.32
C VAL A 88 -4.44 -15.77 -6.83
N GLY A 89 -4.53 -14.65 -6.11
CA GLY A 89 -4.84 -14.65 -4.68
C GLY A 89 -3.67 -14.99 -3.75
N ASP A 90 -2.47 -15.21 -4.26
CA ASP A 90 -1.26 -15.58 -3.51
C ASP A 90 -0.39 -14.38 -3.10
N VAL A 91 -0.69 -13.18 -3.60
CA VAL A 91 0.03 -11.95 -3.24
C VAL A 91 -0.53 -11.37 -1.95
N GLY A 92 0.18 -11.58 -0.85
CA GLY A 92 -0.20 -11.06 0.45
C GLY A 92 0.06 -9.55 0.61
N SER A 93 -0.59 -8.94 1.59
CA SER A 93 -0.46 -7.52 1.93
C SER A 93 0.99 -7.08 2.25
N VAL A 94 1.81 -8.00 2.76
CA VAL A 94 3.23 -7.76 3.07
C VAL A 94 4.00 -7.51 1.76
N VAL A 95 3.84 -8.37 0.76
CA VAL A 95 4.52 -8.25 -0.54
C VAL A 95 4.14 -6.96 -1.23
N LEU A 96 2.85 -6.60 -1.21
CA LEU A 96 2.36 -5.35 -1.81
C LEU A 96 2.92 -4.12 -1.11
N ARG A 97 2.97 -4.14 0.22
CA ARG A 97 3.57 -3.06 1.03
C ARG A 97 5.05 -2.90 0.72
N ASP A 98 5.79 -4.00 0.63
CA ASP A 98 7.23 -3.98 0.36
C ASP A 98 7.51 -3.48 -1.06
N ARG A 99 6.75 -3.93 -2.06
CA ARG A 99 6.83 -3.41 -3.44
C ARG A 99 6.53 -1.92 -3.52
N LYS A 100 5.51 -1.44 -2.80
CA LYS A 100 5.17 -0.02 -2.72
C LYS A 100 6.34 0.77 -2.15
N ARG A 101 6.91 0.33 -1.02
CA ARG A 101 8.05 0.99 -0.37
C ARG A 101 9.29 1.02 -1.27
N LEU A 102 9.59 -0.09 -1.95
CA LEU A 102 10.69 -0.16 -2.92
C LEU A 102 10.48 0.80 -4.10
N ALA A 103 9.25 0.94 -4.60
CA ALA A 103 8.93 1.83 -5.71
C ALA A 103 8.96 3.32 -5.33
N GLU A 104 8.53 3.67 -4.12
CA GLU A 104 8.44 5.05 -3.65
C GLU A 104 9.79 5.57 -3.13
N ASP A 105 10.45 4.80 -2.27
CA ASP A 105 11.61 5.27 -1.50
C ASP A 105 12.90 4.51 -1.79
N GLY A 106 12.84 3.40 -2.51
CA GLY A 106 14.02 2.62 -2.87
C GLY A 106 14.55 1.73 -1.74
N LEU A 107 15.81 1.30 -1.89
CA LEU A 107 16.46 0.29 -1.04
C LEU A 107 17.86 0.76 -0.62
N ILE A 108 18.21 0.48 0.64
CA ILE A 108 19.56 0.54 1.18
C ILE A 108 19.95 -0.84 1.69
N ILE A 109 21.09 -1.36 1.25
CA ILE A 109 21.67 -2.62 1.70
C ILE A 109 22.90 -2.28 2.54
N ILE A 110 23.01 -2.89 3.71
CA ILE A 110 24.17 -2.79 4.59
C ILE A 110 24.84 -4.17 4.60
N VAL A 111 26.10 -4.25 4.18
CA VAL A 111 26.84 -5.53 4.12
C VAL A 111 28.01 -5.47 5.06
N ALA A 112 28.12 -6.43 5.98
CA ALA A 112 29.25 -6.58 6.86
C ALA A 112 29.64 -8.06 7.02
N THR A 113 30.94 -8.33 7.13
CA THR A 113 31.47 -9.67 7.45
C THR A 113 32.09 -9.61 8.84
N ILE A 114 31.72 -10.53 9.69
CA ILE A 114 32.11 -10.55 11.10
C ILE A 114 32.70 -11.92 11.42
N ASP A 115 33.80 -11.93 12.18
CA ASP A 115 34.39 -13.14 12.74
C ASP A 115 33.46 -13.71 13.80
N LYS A 116 33.12 -14.98 13.65
CA LYS A 116 32.17 -15.66 14.54
C LYS A 116 32.71 -15.86 15.96
N GLU A 117 34.01 -16.04 16.11
CA GLU A 117 34.63 -16.36 17.40
C GLU A 117 34.94 -15.07 18.18
N THR A 118 35.49 -14.05 17.50
CA THR A 118 35.91 -12.82 18.14
C THR A 118 34.85 -11.72 18.13
N GLY A 119 33.92 -11.76 17.16
CA GLY A 119 32.95 -10.69 16.92
C GLY A 119 33.53 -9.49 16.15
N ASP A 120 34.79 -9.60 15.70
CA ASP A 120 35.47 -8.51 14.99
C ASP A 120 34.89 -8.32 13.57
N VAL A 121 34.78 -7.07 13.14
CA VAL A 121 34.39 -6.76 11.75
C VAL A 121 35.59 -7.00 10.83
N LEU A 122 35.51 -8.04 10.01
CA LEU A 122 36.56 -8.40 9.05
C LEU A 122 36.47 -7.58 7.76
N SER A 123 35.26 -7.18 7.35
CA SER A 123 35.02 -6.39 6.15
C SER A 123 33.70 -5.63 6.22
N GLY A 124 33.67 -4.41 5.70
CA GLY A 124 32.49 -3.50 5.77
C GLY A 124 32.52 -2.67 7.05
N PRO A 125 31.37 -2.10 7.47
CA PRO A 125 30.08 -2.12 6.77
C PRO A 125 30.10 -1.34 5.46
N GLU A 126 29.62 -1.97 4.40
CA GLU A 126 29.42 -1.30 3.14
C GLU A 126 27.93 -0.93 3.00
N VAL A 127 27.65 0.31 2.54
CA VAL A 127 26.28 0.82 2.37
C VAL A 127 26.02 1.03 0.89
N ILE A 128 25.08 0.24 0.33
CA ILE A 128 24.72 0.25 -1.08
C ILE A 128 23.30 0.80 -1.20
N SER A 129 23.12 1.83 -2.03
CA SER A 129 21.81 2.43 -2.32
C SER A 129 21.32 2.06 -3.72
N ARG A 130 20.00 1.77 -3.85
CA ARG A 130 19.31 1.57 -5.13
C ARG A 130 17.93 2.24 -5.10
N GLY A 131 17.68 3.09 -6.09
CA GLY A 131 16.38 3.77 -6.24
C GLY A 131 16.05 4.80 -5.17
N PHE A 132 16.93 5.06 -4.19
CA PHE A 132 16.71 6.00 -3.11
C PHE A 132 17.36 7.37 -3.39
N VAL A 133 18.67 7.42 -3.53
CA VAL A 133 19.43 8.64 -3.81
C VAL A 133 20.42 8.41 -4.95
N TYR A 134 20.78 9.49 -5.65
CA TYR A 134 21.86 9.45 -6.61
C TYR A 134 23.19 9.49 -5.87
N VAL A 135 23.89 8.36 -5.84
CA VAL A 135 25.07 8.14 -4.97
C VAL A 135 26.15 9.22 -5.17
N ARG A 136 26.39 9.67 -6.43
CA ARG A 136 27.41 10.68 -6.73
C ARG A 136 27.14 12.06 -6.09
N GLU A 137 25.86 12.38 -5.83
CA GLU A 137 25.47 13.64 -5.20
C GLU A 137 25.22 13.50 -3.70
N SER A 138 25.29 12.26 -3.18
CA SER A 138 24.91 11.92 -1.80
C SER A 138 26.01 11.16 -1.04
N GLU A 139 27.28 11.32 -1.45
CA GLU A 139 28.42 10.64 -0.81
C GLU A 139 28.47 10.90 0.70
N GLN A 140 28.23 12.15 1.11
CA GLN A 140 28.22 12.52 2.53
C GLN A 140 27.14 11.78 3.34
N LEU A 141 25.96 11.54 2.75
CA LEU A 141 24.87 10.78 3.39
C LEU A 141 25.24 9.30 3.54
N ILE A 142 25.82 8.72 2.50
CA ILE A 142 26.27 7.32 2.53
C ILE A 142 27.41 7.15 3.53
N ASP A 143 28.36 8.10 3.61
CA ASP A 143 29.42 8.07 4.60
C ASP A 143 28.92 8.23 6.04
N LYS A 144 27.92 9.10 6.27
CA LYS A 144 27.24 9.18 7.56
C LYS A 144 26.61 7.86 7.96
N ALA A 145 25.91 7.22 7.01
CA ALA A 145 25.28 5.92 7.23
C ALA A 145 26.32 4.84 7.55
N ARG A 146 27.45 4.81 6.83
CA ARG A 146 28.53 3.86 7.08
C ARG A 146 29.09 4.02 8.50
N ARG A 147 29.45 5.25 8.90
CA ARG A 147 29.96 5.53 10.26
C ARG A 147 28.94 5.17 11.34
N LEU A 148 27.66 5.41 11.09
CA LEU A 148 26.59 4.99 12.01
C LEU A 148 26.55 3.46 12.15
N CYS A 149 26.64 2.73 11.03
CA CYS A 149 26.69 1.27 11.07
C CYS A 149 27.90 0.75 11.84
N ASP A 150 29.09 1.35 11.64
CA ASP A 150 30.30 1.02 12.43
C ASP A 150 30.06 1.18 13.93
N SER A 151 29.48 2.33 14.33
CA SER A 151 29.16 2.59 15.73
C SER A 151 28.17 1.60 16.31
N VAL A 152 27.07 1.31 15.59
CA VAL A 152 26.03 0.37 16.05
C VAL A 152 26.61 -1.04 16.23
N ILE A 153 27.45 -1.49 15.30
CA ILE A 153 28.08 -2.82 15.42
C ILE A 153 29.03 -2.83 16.63
N ALA A 154 29.88 -1.80 16.78
CA ALA A 154 30.81 -1.70 17.91
C ALA A 154 30.05 -1.69 19.26
N ASP A 155 28.96 -0.94 19.36
CA ASP A 155 28.12 -0.89 20.57
C ASP A 155 27.51 -2.27 20.88
N CYS A 156 26.99 -2.97 19.86
CA CYS A 156 26.48 -4.32 20.03
C CYS A 156 27.54 -5.29 20.53
N MET A 157 28.77 -5.22 20.00
CA MET A 157 29.89 -6.07 20.43
C MET A 157 30.31 -5.74 21.88
N PHE A 158 30.40 -4.45 22.23
CA PHE A 158 30.69 -4.01 23.59
C PHE A 158 29.64 -4.50 24.61
N GLU A 159 28.36 -4.45 24.23
CA GLU A 159 27.22 -4.94 25.02
C GLU A 159 27.13 -6.49 25.03
N ARG A 160 27.99 -7.18 24.32
CA ARG A 160 27.98 -8.64 24.14
C ARG A 160 26.69 -9.17 23.55
N VAL A 161 26.11 -8.43 22.63
CA VAL A 161 24.91 -8.86 21.88
C VAL A 161 25.38 -9.79 20.74
N HIS A 162 25.27 -11.11 20.95
CA HIS A 162 25.63 -12.12 19.96
C HIS A 162 24.44 -12.59 19.11
N ASP A 163 23.24 -12.07 19.35
CA ASP A 163 22.06 -12.36 18.53
C ASP A 163 22.04 -11.44 17.29
N TRP A 164 22.35 -12.02 16.16
CA TRP A 164 22.39 -11.31 14.87
C TRP A 164 21.04 -10.73 14.45
N THR A 165 19.94 -11.29 14.91
CA THR A 165 18.61 -10.71 14.67
C THR A 165 18.49 -9.36 15.35
N THR A 166 18.97 -9.25 16.58
CA THR A 166 19.02 -8.00 17.34
C THR A 166 19.95 -6.99 16.68
N VAL A 167 21.15 -7.40 16.25
CA VAL A 167 22.09 -6.51 15.55
C VAL A 167 21.50 -5.97 14.25
N LYS A 168 20.92 -6.86 13.43
CA LYS A 168 20.23 -6.46 12.18
C LYS A 168 19.07 -5.50 12.44
N ASN A 169 18.30 -5.72 13.50
CA ASN A 169 17.19 -4.84 13.86
C ASN A 169 17.69 -3.46 14.28
N ARG A 170 18.73 -3.38 15.14
CA ARG A 170 19.34 -2.09 15.53
C ARG A 170 19.89 -1.33 14.33
N LEU A 171 20.63 -2.00 13.44
CA LEU A 171 21.16 -1.39 12.20
C LEU A 171 20.02 -0.83 11.34
N ARG A 172 18.95 -1.62 11.15
CA ARG A 172 17.80 -1.17 10.37
C ARG A 172 17.14 0.05 10.97
N ASP A 173 16.92 0.05 12.27
CA ASP A 173 16.17 1.10 12.96
C ASP A 173 16.98 2.40 13.00
N GLU A 174 18.27 2.35 13.34
CA GLU A 174 19.14 3.53 13.39
C GLU A 174 19.37 4.14 11.99
N VAL A 175 19.63 3.31 10.99
CA VAL A 175 19.79 3.81 9.61
C VAL A 175 18.46 4.36 9.06
N SER A 176 17.32 3.75 9.41
CA SER A 176 16.00 4.30 9.02
C SER A 176 15.77 5.68 9.64
N HIS A 177 16.12 5.87 10.91
CA HIS A 177 16.02 7.16 11.58
C HIS A 177 16.93 8.21 10.92
N LEU A 178 18.18 7.86 10.62
CA LEU A 178 19.11 8.74 9.92
C LEU A 178 18.56 9.16 8.55
N MET A 179 18.10 8.20 7.74
CA MET A 179 17.58 8.48 6.40
C MET A 179 16.35 9.38 6.46
N TYR A 180 15.41 9.10 7.35
CA TYR A 180 14.24 9.95 7.52
C TYR A 180 14.58 11.35 8.03
N HIS A 181 15.52 11.47 8.95
CA HIS A 181 15.95 12.77 9.45
C HIS A 181 16.56 13.65 8.34
N GLU A 182 17.45 13.07 7.54
CA GLU A 182 18.20 13.78 6.50
C GLU A 182 17.36 14.05 5.23
N THR A 183 16.44 13.14 4.86
CA THR A 183 15.77 13.19 3.56
C THR A 183 14.24 13.24 3.59
N LYS A 184 13.63 13.01 4.77
CA LYS A 184 12.19 12.83 4.95
C LYS A 184 11.60 11.67 4.13
N ARG A 185 12.46 10.73 3.72
CA ARG A 185 12.08 9.51 2.98
C ARG A 185 12.43 8.28 3.83
N SER A 186 11.74 7.17 3.56
CA SER A 186 11.84 5.93 4.36
C SER A 186 12.18 4.74 3.48
N PRO A 187 13.40 4.64 2.93
CA PRO A 187 13.80 3.51 2.10
C PRO A 187 13.70 2.19 2.87
N MET A 188 13.62 1.10 2.13
CA MET A 188 13.75 -0.22 2.74
C MET A 188 15.21 -0.43 3.16
N ILE A 189 15.46 -0.78 4.42
CA ILE A 189 16.81 -1.07 4.91
C ILE A 189 16.96 -2.58 5.06
N LEU A 190 17.99 -3.13 4.40
CA LEU A 190 18.29 -4.57 4.38
C LEU A 190 19.70 -4.83 4.92
N PRO A 191 19.86 -5.12 6.21
CA PRO A 191 21.15 -5.54 6.77
C PRO A 191 21.47 -6.99 6.39
N VAL A 192 22.64 -7.21 5.80
CA VAL A 192 23.21 -8.50 5.43
C VAL A 192 24.50 -8.69 6.22
N ILE A 193 24.46 -9.51 7.25
CA ILE A 193 25.64 -9.85 8.06
C ILE A 193 26.05 -11.28 7.71
N MET A 194 27.28 -11.45 7.30
CA MET A 194 27.91 -12.73 7.02
C MET A 194 28.86 -13.08 8.16
N GLU A 195 28.84 -14.31 8.62
CA GLU A 195 29.75 -14.86 9.61
C GLU A 195 30.78 -15.76 8.93
N ILE A 196 32.00 -15.64 9.33
CA ILE A 196 33.09 -16.50 8.88
C ILE A 196 33.81 -17.10 10.10
#